data_50e2fdc20a718fa11f64af1c03600d54
#
_entry.id   50e2fdc20a718fa11f64af1c03600d54
#
_cell.length_a   1.000
_cell.length_b   1.000
_cell.length_c   1.000
_cell.angle_alpha   90.00
_cell.angle_beta   90.00
_cell.angle_gamma   90.00
#
_symmetry.space_group_name_H-M   'P 1'
#
loop_
_entity.id
_entity.type
_entity.pdbx_description
1 polymer ?
#
loop_
_entity_poly.entity_id
_entity_poly.type
_entity_poly.pdbx_seq_one_letter_code
_entity_poly.pdbx_strand_id
1 'polypeptide(L)' 'MSVKLILRDKEYEVKSGMTLRDSLNKIDVLSESVLATRAGELITDDEILKDDEEVKLIAVISGGSKA' A
#
# COMPACT_ATOMS: atom_id res chain seq x y z
N MET A 1 -8.18 -5.62 -13.93
CA MET A 1 -7.21 -5.33 -13.80
C MET A 1 -6.59 -4.18 -13.08
N SER A 2 -7.21 -3.75 -12.03
CA SER A 2 -6.58 -2.76 -11.18
C SER A 2 -6.70 -3.20 -9.74
N VAL A 3 -5.90 -2.56 -8.90
CA VAL A 3 -5.87 -2.79 -7.48
C VAL A 3 -6.16 -1.47 -6.81
N LYS A 4 -6.94 -1.50 -5.77
CA LYS A 4 -7.29 -0.30 -5.04
C LYS A 4 -6.45 -0.22 -3.77
N LEU A 5 -5.76 0.89 -3.61
CA LEU A 5 -4.99 1.16 -2.41
C LEU A 5 -5.71 2.25 -1.64
N ILE A 6 -5.99 1.98 -0.37
CA ILE A 6 -6.75 2.91 0.46
C ILE A 6 -5.84 3.41 1.56
N LEU A 7 -5.63 4.72 1.60
CA LEU A 7 -4.83 5.35 2.63
C LEU A 7 -5.68 6.43 3.28
N ARG A 8 -6.12 6.15 4.50
CA ARG A 8 -7.01 7.04 5.24
C ARG A 8 -8.29 7.26 4.43
N ASP A 9 -8.57 8.47 4.02
CA ASP A 9 -9.75 8.77 3.25
C ASP A 9 -9.48 8.86 1.75
N LYS A 10 -8.27 8.46 1.31
CA LYS A 10 -7.91 8.53 -0.10
C LYS A 10 -7.84 7.15 -0.69
N GLU A 11 -8.27 7.05 -1.92
CA GLU A 11 -8.18 5.81 -2.67
C GLU A 11 -7.31 6.02 -3.89
N TYR A 12 -6.44 5.07 -4.13
CA TYR A 12 -5.59 5.09 -5.30
C TYR A 12 -5.82 3.83 -6.10
N GLU A 13 -5.76 3.96 -7.40
CA GLU A 13 -5.92 2.82 -8.28
C GLU A 13 -4.61 2.57 -9.01
N VAL A 14 -4.11 1.35 -8.92
CA VAL A 14 -2.85 0.97 -9.56
C VAL A 14 -3.08 -0.30 -10.35
N LYS A 15 -2.16 -0.61 -11.22
CA LYS A 15 -2.25 -1.82 -12.01
C LYS A 15 -1.94 -3.03 -11.16
N SER A 16 -2.61 -4.13 -11.49
CA SER A 16 -2.30 -5.40 -10.86
C SER A 16 -1.02 -5.98 -11.46
N GLY A 17 -0.48 -6.99 -10.80
CA GLY A 17 0.71 -7.65 -11.28
C GLY A 17 2.01 -7.01 -10.84
N MET A 18 1.92 -5.93 -10.11
CA MET A 18 3.10 -5.24 -9.56
C MET A 18 3.25 -5.60 -8.10
N THR A 19 4.47 -5.43 -7.61
CA THR A 19 4.67 -5.55 -6.18
C THR A 19 4.03 -4.36 -5.48
N LEU A 20 3.75 -4.54 -4.20
CA LEU A 20 3.21 -3.46 -3.40
C LEU A 20 4.16 -2.27 -3.40
N ARG A 21 5.47 -2.54 -3.31
CA ARG A 21 6.46 -1.46 -3.33
C ARG A 21 6.36 -0.63 -4.60
N ASP A 22 6.26 -1.29 -5.75
CA ASP A 22 6.15 -0.58 -7.01
C ASP A 22 4.87 0.24 -7.06
N SER A 23 3.79 -0.33 -6.54
CA SER A 23 2.52 0.38 -6.51
C SER A 23 2.61 1.62 -5.65
N LEU A 24 3.24 1.51 -4.49
CA LEU A 24 3.39 2.66 -3.61
C LEU A 24 4.27 3.73 -4.25
N ASN A 25 5.28 3.31 -4.98
CA ASN A 25 6.11 4.28 -5.70
C ASN A 25 5.32 5.03 -6.74
N LYS A 26 4.37 4.37 -7.37
CA LYS A 26 3.53 5.02 -8.38
C LYS A 26 2.69 6.14 -7.80
N ILE A 27 2.27 5.99 -6.56
CA ILE A 27 1.43 6.98 -5.92
C ILE A 27 2.22 7.85 -4.94
N ASP A 28 3.54 7.76 -5.02
CA ASP A 28 4.44 8.63 -4.26
C ASP A 28 4.30 8.45 -2.76
N VAL A 29 4.11 7.21 -2.35
CA VAL A 29 4.02 6.83 -0.94
C VAL A 29 5.22 5.97 -0.61
N LEU A 30 5.86 6.27 0.50
CA LEU A 30 7.01 5.49 0.94
C LEU A 30 6.53 4.20 1.57
N SER A 31 7.06 3.08 1.10
CA SER A 31 6.65 1.80 1.65
C SER A 31 7.05 1.66 3.11
N GLU A 32 8.05 2.39 3.54
CA GLU A 32 8.49 2.36 4.94
C GLU A 32 7.56 3.09 5.87
N SER A 33 6.72 3.96 5.32
CA SER A 33 5.84 4.77 6.15
C SER A 33 4.46 4.19 6.32
N VAL A 34 4.18 3.07 5.70
CA VAL A 34 2.85 2.50 5.78
C VAL A 34 2.95 1.01 6.00
N LEU A 35 1.92 0.48 6.63
CA LEU A 35 1.70 -0.95 6.72
C LEU A 35 0.55 -1.28 5.78
N ALA A 36 0.70 -2.35 5.04
CA ALA A 36 -0.33 -2.75 4.09
C ALA A 36 -1.06 -3.97 4.62
N THR A 37 -2.38 -3.95 4.50
CA THR A 37 -3.19 -5.10 4.88
C THR A 37 -4.07 -5.48 3.72
N ARG A 38 -4.28 -6.77 3.56
CA ARG A 38 -5.15 -7.33 2.55
C ARG A 38 -6.07 -8.32 3.24
N ALA A 39 -7.36 -8.06 3.16
CA ALA A 39 -8.36 -8.90 3.82
C ALA A 39 -8.07 -9.06 5.32
N GLY A 40 -7.56 -8.00 5.93
CA GLY A 40 -7.29 -7.99 7.36
C GLY A 40 -5.94 -8.57 7.76
N GLU A 41 -5.13 -8.99 6.80
CA GLU A 41 -3.82 -9.55 7.10
C GLU A 41 -2.71 -8.64 6.59
N LEU A 42 -1.67 -8.52 7.38
CA LEU A 42 -0.51 -7.74 6.96
C LEU A 42 0.20 -8.44 5.81
N ILE A 43 0.58 -7.64 4.84
CA ILE A 43 1.39 -8.15 3.73
C ILE A 43 2.65 -7.32 3.64
N THR A 44 3.65 -7.89 3.01
CA THR A 44 4.94 -7.22 2.85
C THR A 44 4.96 -6.46 1.53
N ASP A 45 5.97 -5.61 1.37
CA ASP A 45 6.03 -4.76 0.19
C ASP A 45 6.50 -5.49 -1.06
N ASP A 46 6.93 -6.73 -0.92
CA ASP A 46 7.29 -7.54 -2.09
C ASP A 46 6.16 -8.46 -2.55
N GLU A 47 4.99 -8.33 -1.94
CA GLU A 47 3.82 -9.08 -2.39
C GLU A 47 3.34 -8.58 -3.74
N ILE A 48 2.95 -9.50 -4.59
CA ILE A 48 2.38 -9.15 -5.88
C ILE A 48 0.90 -8.88 -5.69
N LEU A 49 0.43 -7.78 -6.22
CA LEU A 49 -0.97 -7.40 -6.12
C LEU A 49 -1.74 -8.02 -7.28
N LYS A 50 -2.88 -8.60 -6.95
CA LYS A 50 -3.70 -9.31 -7.93
C LYS A 50 -4.88 -8.45 -8.34
N ASP A 51 -5.52 -8.87 -9.43
CA ASP A 51 -6.68 -8.15 -9.96
C ASP A 51 -7.77 -8.02 -8.91
N ASP A 52 -8.37 -6.85 -8.88
CA ASP A 52 -9.55 -6.57 -8.05
C ASP A 52 -9.29 -6.70 -6.56
N GLU A 53 -8.03 -6.60 -6.16
CA GLU A 53 -7.71 -6.61 -4.74
C GLU A 53 -7.83 -5.22 -4.16
N GLU A 54 -8.11 -5.20 -2.89
CA GLU A 54 -8.19 -3.97 -2.13
C GLU A 54 -7.19 -4.07 -1.00
N VAL A 55 -6.28 -3.11 -0.95
CA VAL A 55 -5.22 -3.10 0.04
C VAL A 55 -5.38 -1.84 0.87
N LYS A 56 -5.47 -2.01 2.16
CA LYS A 56 -5.54 -0.88 3.08
C LYS A 56 -4.14 -0.53 3.54
N LEU A 57 -3.84 0.74 3.48
CA LEU A 57 -2.56 1.26 3.93
C LEU A 57 -2.76 2.00 5.24
N ILE A 58 -1.97 1.64 6.22
CA ILE A 58 -2.04 2.26 7.55
C ILE A 58 -0.76 3.07 7.70
N ALA A 59 -0.91 4.37 7.85
CA ALA A 59 0.25 5.23 8.02
C ALA A 59 0.87 4.98 9.38
N VAL A 60 2.16 4.70 9.38
CA VAL A 60 2.90 4.56 10.62
C VAL A 60 3.94 5.66 10.63
N ILE A 61 4.00 6.36 11.71
CA ILE A 61 4.96 7.43 11.86
C ILE A 61 6.09 6.87 12.65
N SER A 62 7.14 6.54 11.95
CA SER A 62 8.31 6.04 12.64
C SER A 62 9.27 7.20 12.78
N GLY A 63 9.81 7.25 13.84
CA GLY A 63 10.77 8.24 14.07
C GLY A 63 10.17 9.60 13.97
N GLY A 64 9.48 9.58 13.68
CA GLY A 64 9.12 10.81 13.68
C GLY A 64 9.32 11.34 14.95
N SER A 65 9.46 10.91 15.06
CA SER A 65 9.55 11.48 15.59
C SER A 65 10.29 12.19 15.94
N LYS A 66 10.58 12.30 15.70
CA LYS A 66 11.06 12.99 15.76
C LYS A 66 11.06 13.60 15.91
N ALA A 67 11.01 13.33 16.05
CA ALA A 67 11.05 14.09 15.99
C ALA A 67 11.32 14.55 16.34
#